data_c040d6d7739a1067a6726e06889b0487
#
_entry.id   c040d6d7739a1067a6726e06889b0487
#
_cell.length_a   1.000
_cell.length_b   1.000
_cell.length_c   1.000
_cell.angle_alpha   90.00
_cell.angle_beta   90.00
_cell.angle_gamma   90.00
#
_symmetry.space_group_name_H-M   'P 1'
#
loop_
_entity.id
_entity.type
_entity.pdbx_description
1 polymer ?
#
loop_
_entity_poly.entity_id
_entity_poly.type
_entity_poly.pdbx_seq_one_letter_code
_entity_poly.pdbx_strand_id
1 'polypeptide(L)'
;MNRPIDKLEFWKSRIDSSGDNKHHSVYRCDSGLWSVIEKHHVKQIRQFIKPTDRVLDAACGYGRMAKYFACENYTGVDFSPDFIDLSSKQFPDYNFVVADLKKLAFKDNQFDWCFGISIKAMIVRELGDDQWLKMEQEIRRVSKKTIFLEYSDGKGNHLKDNYEVLG
;
A
#
# COMPACT_ATOMS: atom_id res chain seq x y z
N MET A 1 14.43 -27.51 0.64
CA MET A 1 15.14 -26.24 0.34
C MET A 1 14.18 -25.34 -0.40
N ASN A 2 13.57 -24.38 0.27
CA ASN A 2 12.74 -23.37 -0.41
C ASN A 2 13.69 -22.42 -1.16
N ARG A 3 13.61 -22.40 -2.50
CA ARG A 3 14.26 -21.34 -3.28
C ARG A 3 13.68 -20.00 -2.81
N PRO A 4 14.52 -18.96 -2.61
CA PRO A 4 13.98 -17.62 -2.37
C PRO A 4 13.06 -17.29 -3.55
N ILE A 5 11.80 -17.01 -3.26
CA ILE A 5 10.84 -16.56 -4.26
C ILE A 5 11.36 -15.23 -4.80
N ASP A 6 11.60 -15.12 -6.10
CA ASP A 6 11.81 -13.83 -6.73
C ASP A 6 10.52 -13.02 -6.57
N LYS A 7 10.56 -12.01 -5.73
CA LYS A 7 9.37 -11.23 -5.35
C LYS A 7 8.82 -10.43 -6.52
N LEU A 8 9.67 -9.95 -7.41
CA LEU A 8 9.22 -9.26 -8.61
C LEU A 8 8.47 -10.23 -9.53
N GLU A 9 9.01 -11.41 -9.75
CA GLU A 9 8.37 -12.45 -10.56
C GLU A 9 7.05 -12.94 -9.92
N PHE A 10 7.02 -13.08 -8.59
CA PHE A 10 5.79 -13.43 -7.86
C PHE A 10 4.68 -12.41 -8.10
N TRP A 11 4.95 -11.11 -7.92
CA TRP A 11 3.95 -10.08 -8.10
C TRP A 11 3.54 -9.91 -9.56
N LYS A 12 4.50 -10.02 -10.49
CA LYS A 12 4.22 -10.03 -11.92
C LYS A 12 3.26 -11.16 -12.28
N SER A 13 3.50 -12.38 -11.84
CA SER A 13 2.62 -13.51 -12.12
C SER A 13 1.21 -13.31 -11.55
N ARG A 14 1.09 -12.62 -10.42
CA ARG A 14 -0.22 -12.26 -9.84
C ARG A 14 -0.95 -11.22 -10.66
N ILE A 15 -0.25 -10.21 -11.20
CA ILE A 15 -0.82 -9.21 -12.11
C ILE A 15 -1.31 -9.92 -13.38
N ASP A 16 -0.48 -10.73 -14.01
CA ASP A 16 -0.79 -11.45 -15.26
C ASP A 16 -2.00 -12.38 -15.08
N SER A 17 -2.10 -13.04 -13.91
CA SER A 17 -3.21 -13.96 -13.59
C SER A 17 -4.49 -13.26 -13.14
N SER A 18 -4.47 -11.94 -12.91
CA SER A 18 -5.63 -11.20 -12.39
C SER A 18 -6.68 -10.87 -13.46
N GLY A 19 -6.30 -10.83 -14.73
CA GLY A 19 -7.17 -10.44 -15.83
C GLY A 19 -7.83 -9.08 -15.58
N ASP A 20 -9.14 -9.00 -15.79
CA ASP A 20 -9.91 -7.77 -15.53
C ASP A 20 -10.15 -7.48 -14.05
N ASN A 21 -9.96 -8.47 -13.17
CA ASN A 21 -10.14 -8.34 -11.73
C ASN A 21 -8.84 -7.91 -11.03
N LYS A 22 -8.43 -6.66 -11.20
CA LYS A 22 -7.16 -6.14 -10.68
C LYS A 22 -6.93 -6.39 -9.18
N HIS A 23 -7.99 -6.43 -8.37
CA HIS A 23 -7.87 -6.76 -6.95
C HIS A 23 -7.33 -8.17 -6.69
N HIS A 24 -7.46 -9.11 -7.61
CA HIS A 24 -6.87 -10.45 -7.50
C HIS A 24 -5.34 -10.42 -7.47
N SER A 25 -4.71 -9.37 -8.00
CA SER A 25 -3.25 -9.22 -7.92
C SER A 25 -2.78 -9.02 -6.47
N VAL A 26 -3.59 -8.39 -5.62
CA VAL A 26 -3.26 -8.12 -4.22
C VAL A 26 -4.00 -9.04 -3.24
N TYR A 27 -5.30 -9.32 -3.48
CA TYR A 27 -6.11 -10.18 -2.62
C TYR A 27 -7.15 -10.96 -3.43
N ARG A 28 -7.18 -12.28 -3.27
CA ARG A 28 -8.11 -13.16 -4.02
C ARG A 28 -9.42 -13.34 -3.24
N CYS A 29 -10.43 -12.57 -3.60
CA CYS A 29 -11.79 -12.71 -3.11
C CYS A 29 -12.77 -12.29 -4.21
N ASP A 30 -14.08 -12.51 -4.02
CA ASP A 30 -15.07 -11.98 -4.93
C ASP A 30 -15.13 -10.45 -4.94
N SER A 31 -15.63 -9.87 -6.05
CA SER A 31 -15.65 -8.40 -6.23
C SER A 31 -16.57 -7.69 -5.25
N GLY A 32 -17.62 -8.35 -4.75
CA GLY A 32 -18.52 -7.79 -3.74
C GLY A 32 -17.82 -7.62 -2.41
N LEU A 33 -17.16 -8.67 -1.92
CA LEU A 33 -16.38 -8.63 -0.69
C LEU A 33 -15.24 -7.61 -0.81
N TRP A 34 -14.54 -7.58 -1.97
CA TRP A 34 -13.49 -6.61 -2.21
C TRP A 34 -13.97 -5.17 -2.08
N SER A 35 -15.13 -4.84 -2.67
CA SER A 35 -15.73 -3.49 -2.57
C SER A 35 -16.02 -3.10 -1.13
N VAL A 36 -16.48 -4.04 -0.30
CA VAL A 36 -16.74 -3.80 1.13
C VAL A 36 -15.44 -3.55 1.88
N ILE A 37 -14.41 -4.36 1.66
CA ILE A 37 -13.08 -4.20 2.27
C ILE A 37 -12.47 -2.84 1.89
N GLU A 38 -12.53 -2.46 0.62
CA GLU A 38 -11.99 -1.19 0.14
C GLU A 38 -12.69 0.01 0.80
N LYS A 39 -14.03 0.00 0.85
CA LYS A 39 -14.81 1.05 1.53
C LYS A 39 -14.49 1.15 3.01
N HIS A 40 -14.26 0.02 3.66
CA HIS A 40 -13.87 -0.02 5.08
C HIS A 40 -12.49 0.65 5.29
N HIS A 41 -11.47 0.30 4.49
CA HIS A 41 -10.16 0.96 4.56
C HIS A 41 -10.25 2.46 4.32
N VAL A 42 -11.02 2.89 3.32
CA VAL A 42 -11.26 4.32 3.04
C VAL A 42 -11.88 5.02 4.23
N LYS A 43 -12.89 4.40 4.87
CA LYS A 43 -13.53 4.95 6.07
C LYS A 43 -12.52 5.11 7.21
N GLN A 44 -11.66 4.12 7.43
CA GLN A 44 -10.63 4.19 8.48
C GLN A 44 -9.62 5.32 8.19
N ILE A 45 -9.09 5.39 6.98
CA ILE A 45 -8.11 6.41 6.57
C ILE A 45 -8.69 7.82 6.72
N ARG A 46 -9.93 8.04 6.30
CA ARG A 46 -10.59 9.34 6.35
C ARG A 46 -10.93 9.86 7.74
N GLN A 47 -10.78 9.05 8.77
CA GLN A 47 -10.85 9.55 10.15
C GLN A 47 -9.64 10.42 10.52
N PHE A 48 -8.51 10.22 9.84
CA PHE A 48 -7.23 10.85 10.16
C PHE A 48 -6.75 11.79 9.06
N ILE A 49 -6.88 11.41 7.79
CA ILE A 49 -6.32 12.12 6.63
C ILE A 49 -7.37 13.04 6.02
N LYS A 50 -7.04 14.33 5.96
CA LYS A 50 -7.86 15.38 5.35
C LYS A 50 -7.62 15.45 3.84
N PRO A 51 -8.55 15.97 3.03
CA PRO A 51 -8.38 16.11 1.59
C PRO A 51 -7.17 16.98 1.19
N THR A 52 -6.76 17.91 2.05
CA THR A 52 -5.63 18.83 1.81
C THR A 52 -4.28 18.28 2.26
N ASP A 53 -4.24 17.14 2.95
CA ASP A 53 -3.00 16.55 3.42
C ASP A 53 -2.22 15.93 2.25
N ARG A 54 -0.90 16.11 2.23
CA ARG A 54 -0.01 15.42 1.30
C ARG A 54 0.18 13.99 1.79
N VAL A 55 -0.10 13.03 0.91
CA VAL A 55 -0.22 11.62 1.28
C VAL A 55 0.74 10.76 0.49
N LEU A 56 1.43 9.86 1.20
CA LEU A 56 2.21 8.77 0.64
C LEU A 56 1.45 7.45 0.84
N ASP A 57 1.17 6.74 -0.26
CA ASP A 57 0.63 5.37 -0.25
C ASP A 57 1.81 4.39 -0.40
N ALA A 58 2.19 3.75 0.70
CA ALA A 58 3.32 2.82 0.75
C ALA A 58 2.90 1.42 0.31
N ALA A 59 3.57 0.88 -0.70
CA ALA A 59 3.21 -0.34 -1.42
C ALA A 59 1.82 -0.24 -2.06
N CYS A 60 1.64 0.78 -2.90
CA CYS A 60 0.35 1.17 -3.48
C CYS A 60 -0.25 0.13 -4.45
N GLY A 61 0.54 -0.86 -4.88
CA GLY A 61 0.12 -1.85 -5.87
C GLY A 61 -0.40 -1.19 -7.14
N TYR A 62 -1.57 -1.61 -7.62
CA TYR A 62 -2.21 -1.03 -8.80
C TYR A 62 -2.92 0.33 -8.56
N GLY A 63 -2.59 1.03 -7.47
CA GLY A 63 -3.05 2.40 -7.21
C GLY A 63 -4.52 2.53 -6.79
N ARG A 64 -5.15 1.47 -6.28
CA ARG A 64 -6.60 1.45 -5.99
C ARG A 64 -7.08 2.56 -5.05
N MET A 65 -6.20 3.06 -4.18
CA MET A 65 -6.53 4.11 -3.22
C MET A 65 -6.46 5.52 -3.81
N ALA A 66 -5.75 5.71 -4.93
CA ALA A 66 -5.52 7.02 -5.54
C ALA A 66 -6.82 7.81 -5.75
N LYS A 67 -7.85 7.18 -6.32
CA LYS A 67 -9.16 7.79 -6.61
C LYS A 67 -9.89 8.43 -5.40
N TYR A 68 -9.40 8.19 -4.19
CA TYR A 68 -9.98 8.74 -2.96
C TYR A 68 -9.26 9.99 -2.44
N PHE A 69 -8.21 10.44 -3.12
CA PHE A 69 -7.42 11.61 -2.79
C PHE A 69 -7.35 12.57 -3.96
N ALA A 70 -7.05 13.84 -3.71
CA ALA A 70 -6.73 14.79 -4.76
C ALA A 70 -5.40 14.42 -5.41
N CYS A 71 -5.32 14.43 -6.76
CA CYS A 71 -4.14 13.93 -7.48
C CYS A 71 -2.87 14.71 -7.15
N GLU A 72 -2.97 16.01 -6.91
CA GLU A 72 -1.86 16.89 -6.53
C GLU A 72 -1.30 16.59 -5.12
N ASN A 73 -2.07 15.92 -4.28
CA ASN A 73 -1.69 15.61 -2.90
C ASN A 73 -1.31 14.15 -2.67
N TYR A 74 -1.43 13.30 -3.69
CA TYR A 74 -1.19 11.87 -3.58
C TYR A 74 0.09 11.45 -4.28
N THR A 75 0.86 10.60 -3.62
CA THR A 75 1.99 9.87 -4.22
C THR A 75 1.90 8.41 -3.83
N GLY A 76 1.86 7.52 -4.81
CA GLY A 76 1.94 6.07 -4.61
C GLY A 76 3.35 5.55 -4.87
N VAL A 77 3.86 4.68 -4.01
CA VAL A 77 5.14 4.00 -4.23
C VAL A 77 4.96 2.49 -4.14
N ASP A 78 5.62 1.78 -5.03
CA ASP A 78 5.72 0.33 -4.98
C ASP A 78 7.09 -0.10 -5.51
N PHE A 79 7.61 -1.25 -5.05
CA PHE A 79 8.89 -1.75 -5.54
C PHE A 79 8.76 -2.46 -6.90
N SER A 80 7.55 -2.84 -7.31
CA SER A 80 7.25 -3.51 -8.57
C SER A 80 7.03 -2.50 -9.70
N PRO A 81 7.89 -2.46 -10.73
CA PRO A 81 7.66 -1.63 -11.91
C PRO A 81 6.35 -1.97 -12.63
N ASP A 82 5.94 -3.24 -12.64
CA ASP A 82 4.69 -3.69 -13.29
C ASP A 82 3.46 -3.09 -12.58
N PHE A 83 3.46 -2.99 -11.25
CA PHE A 83 2.38 -2.32 -10.52
C PHE A 83 2.37 -0.81 -10.79
N ILE A 84 3.53 -0.17 -10.83
CA ILE A 84 3.61 1.27 -11.12
C ILE A 84 3.17 1.57 -12.56
N ASP A 85 3.55 0.74 -13.54
CA ASP A 85 3.05 0.87 -14.91
C ASP A 85 1.51 0.73 -14.97
N LEU A 86 0.96 -0.26 -14.28
CA LEU A 86 -0.47 -0.49 -14.20
C LEU A 86 -1.21 0.68 -13.54
N SER A 87 -0.72 1.19 -12.40
CA SER A 87 -1.34 2.30 -11.69
C SER A 87 -1.26 3.60 -12.49
N SER A 88 -0.12 3.88 -13.14
CA SER A 88 0.07 5.07 -13.98
C SER A 88 -0.84 5.08 -15.20
N LYS A 89 -1.07 3.91 -15.82
CA LYS A 89 -2.03 3.78 -16.92
C LYS A 89 -3.47 3.97 -16.46
N GLN A 90 -3.81 3.49 -15.28
CA GLN A 90 -5.16 3.59 -14.73
C GLN A 90 -5.49 5.00 -14.20
N PHE A 91 -4.50 5.70 -13.66
CA PHE A 91 -4.63 7.00 -13.02
C PHE A 91 -3.54 7.96 -13.52
N PRO A 92 -3.60 8.43 -14.78
CA PRO A 92 -2.52 9.19 -15.42
C PRO A 92 -2.22 10.55 -14.76
N ASP A 93 -3.17 11.12 -14.04
CA ASP A 93 -2.99 12.41 -13.35
C ASP A 93 -2.33 12.29 -11.96
N TYR A 94 -2.11 11.05 -11.49
CA TYR A 94 -1.54 10.79 -10.18
C TYR A 94 -0.05 10.49 -10.25
N ASN A 95 0.67 10.77 -9.17
CA ASN A 95 2.10 10.49 -9.08
C ASN A 95 2.34 9.06 -8.55
N PHE A 96 3.00 8.23 -9.36
CA PHE A 96 3.41 6.88 -8.98
C PHE A 96 4.90 6.68 -9.23
N VAL A 97 5.62 6.12 -8.25
CA VAL A 97 7.08 6.00 -8.28
C VAL A 97 7.51 4.58 -7.91
N VAL A 98 8.39 3.99 -8.72
CA VAL A 98 9.07 2.74 -8.33
C VAL A 98 10.07 3.06 -7.22
N ALA A 99 9.88 2.48 -6.03
CA ALA A 99 10.76 2.74 -4.90
C ALA A 99 10.84 1.55 -3.92
N ASP A 100 12.02 1.36 -3.35
CA ASP A 100 12.20 0.48 -2.18
C ASP A 100 11.86 1.29 -0.91
N LEU A 101 10.95 0.78 -0.10
CA LEU A 101 10.54 1.41 1.15
C LEU A 101 11.68 1.55 2.17
N LYS A 102 12.81 0.88 1.97
CA LYS A 102 14.03 1.04 2.78
C LYS A 102 14.84 2.27 2.41
N LYS A 103 14.57 2.90 1.26
CA LYS A 103 15.31 4.07 0.76
C LYS A 103 14.41 4.87 -0.17
N LEU A 104 13.70 5.83 0.38
CA LEU A 104 12.80 6.71 -0.33
C LEU A 104 13.50 8.02 -0.75
N ALA A 105 13.44 8.37 -2.02
CA ALA A 105 14.04 9.60 -2.55
C ALA A 105 13.19 10.86 -2.25
N PHE A 106 12.64 10.94 -1.05
CA PHE A 106 11.84 12.06 -0.57
C PHE A 106 12.55 12.78 0.58
N LYS A 107 12.23 14.07 0.77
CA LYS A 107 12.73 14.87 1.90
C LYS A 107 12.09 14.43 3.21
N ASP A 108 12.76 14.72 4.32
CA ASP A 108 12.19 14.53 5.66
C ASP A 108 10.89 15.30 5.81
N ASN A 109 9.86 14.64 6.37
CA ASN A 109 8.52 15.21 6.58
C ASN A 109 7.87 15.80 5.31
N GLN A 110 8.21 15.26 4.13
CA GLN A 110 7.63 15.70 2.87
C GLN A 110 6.12 15.48 2.82
N PHE A 111 5.65 14.40 3.45
CA PHE A 111 4.23 14.04 3.52
C PHE A 111 3.65 14.36 4.91
N ASP A 112 2.39 14.75 4.94
CA ASP A 112 1.67 14.94 6.20
C ASP A 112 1.26 13.58 6.78
N TRP A 113 0.94 12.63 5.88
CA TRP A 113 0.62 11.26 6.20
C TRP A 113 1.27 10.26 5.25
N CYS A 114 1.65 9.12 5.80
CA CYS A 114 1.83 7.90 5.04
C CYS A 114 0.81 6.86 5.50
N PHE A 115 0.25 6.11 4.57
CA PHE A 115 -0.50 4.90 4.92
C PHE A 115 0.04 3.69 4.16
N GLY A 116 -0.16 2.51 4.73
CA GLY A 116 0.13 1.23 4.09
C GLY A 116 -0.94 0.21 4.43
N ILE A 117 -1.37 -0.58 3.45
CA ILE A 117 -2.42 -1.56 3.63
C ILE A 117 -1.86 -2.97 3.44
N SER A 118 -1.92 -3.77 4.51
CA SER A 118 -1.43 -5.16 4.57
C SER A 118 0.04 -5.34 4.21
N ILE A 119 0.86 -4.31 4.41
CA ILE A 119 2.29 -4.39 4.13
C ILE A 119 3.09 -4.93 5.31
N LYS A 120 2.75 -4.53 6.56
CA LYS A 120 3.49 -4.90 7.76
C LYS A 120 3.50 -6.42 7.97
N ALA A 121 2.31 -7.01 8.04
CA ALA A 121 2.20 -8.46 8.25
C ALA A 121 2.86 -9.27 7.13
N MET A 122 2.74 -8.81 5.88
CA MET A 122 3.38 -9.46 4.74
C MET A 122 4.91 -9.38 4.84
N ILE A 123 5.47 -8.20 5.11
CA ILE A 123 6.92 -8.00 5.18
C ILE A 123 7.53 -8.76 6.36
N VAL A 124 6.90 -8.69 7.54
CA VAL A 124 7.37 -9.44 8.72
C VAL A 124 7.39 -10.95 8.44
N ARG A 125 6.33 -11.49 7.84
CA ARG A 125 6.26 -12.91 7.51
C ARG A 125 7.30 -13.33 6.47
N GLU A 126 7.53 -12.52 5.43
CA GLU A 126 8.38 -12.90 4.28
C GLU A 126 9.85 -12.50 4.46
N LEU A 127 10.13 -11.45 5.23
CA LEU A 127 11.47 -10.86 5.34
C LEU A 127 11.98 -10.77 6.78
N GLY A 128 11.09 -10.87 7.77
CA GLY A 128 11.40 -10.69 9.19
C GLY A 128 11.28 -9.24 9.68
N ASP A 129 11.22 -9.12 11.01
CA ASP A 129 11.03 -7.84 11.71
C ASP A 129 12.12 -6.81 11.40
N ASP A 130 13.37 -7.23 11.27
CA ASP A 130 14.50 -6.33 10.96
C ASP A 130 14.31 -5.57 9.65
N GLN A 131 13.73 -6.20 8.63
CA GLN A 131 13.47 -5.55 7.35
C GLN A 131 12.27 -4.59 7.46
N TRP A 132 11.25 -4.98 8.21
CA TRP A 132 10.13 -4.08 8.51
C TRP A 132 10.60 -2.83 9.26
N LEU A 133 11.40 -2.97 10.31
CA LEU A 133 11.91 -1.83 11.09
C LEU A 133 12.68 -0.83 10.22
N LYS A 134 13.49 -1.30 9.27
CA LYS A 134 14.20 -0.40 8.32
C LYS A 134 13.23 0.37 7.42
N MET A 135 12.20 -0.30 6.91
CA MET A 135 11.16 0.35 6.10
C MET A 135 10.33 1.34 6.91
N GLU A 136 9.94 0.97 8.12
CA GLU A 136 9.19 1.84 9.02
C GLU A 136 9.98 3.09 9.39
N GLN A 137 11.27 2.97 9.69
CA GLN A 137 12.15 4.12 9.96
C GLN A 137 12.19 5.09 8.78
N GLU A 138 12.31 4.58 7.56
CA GLU A 138 12.35 5.42 6.36
C GLU A 138 10.98 6.05 6.05
N ILE A 139 9.89 5.32 6.23
CA ILE A 139 8.53 5.86 6.13
C ILE A 139 8.32 6.99 7.13
N ARG A 140 8.74 6.81 8.39
CA ARG A 140 8.68 7.86 9.44
C ARG A 140 9.58 9.05 9.15
N ARG A 141 10.70 8.87 8.47
CA ARG A 141 11.55 9.98 8.06
C ARG A 141 10.84 10.89 7.06
N VAL A 142 10.15 10.32 6.08
CA VAL A 142 9.52 11.08 4.99
C VAL A 142 8.12 11.59 5.31
N SER A 143 7.47 11.09 6.38
CA SER A 143 6.11 11.47 6.77
C SER A 143 6.01 11.88 8.23
N LYS A 144 5.14 12.85 8.53
CA LYS A 144 4.89 13.33 9.89
C LYS A 144 4.11 12.34 10.74
N LYS A 145 3.19 11.59 10.09
CA LYS A 145 2.32 10.58 10.72
C LYS A 145 2.14 9.40 9.80
N THR A 146 1.94 8.23 10.37
CA THR A 146 1.72 7.00 9.61
C THR A 146 0.50 6.24 10.12
N ILE A 147 -0.18 5.52 9.21
CA ILE A 147 -1.24 4.59 9.54
C ILE A 147 -1.06 3.30 8.74
N PHE A 148 -0.97 2.17 9.44
CA PHE A 148 -0.90 0.85 8.83
C PHE A 148 -2.22 0.12 9.08
N LEU A 149 -2.84 -0.34 8.00
CA LEU A 149 -4.09 -1.08 8.02
C LEU A 149 -3.83 -2.53 7.57
N GLU A 150 -4.55 -3.46 8.16
CA GLU A 150 -4.50 -4.87 7.77
C GLU A 150 -5.82 -5.32 7.14
N TYR A 151 -5.78 -6.32 6.24
CA TYR A 151 -6.98 -6.87 5.62
C TYR A 151 -7.85 -7.62 6.62
N SER A 152 -7.25 -8.18 7.67
CA SER A 152 -7.99 -8.93 8.67
C SER A 152 -7.28 -8.85 10.03
N ASP A 153 -8.01 -9.19 11.09
CA ASP A 153 -7.48 -9.31 12.45
C ASP A 153 -6.69 -10.62 12.69
N GLY A 154 -6.28 -11.32 11.65
CA GLY A 154 -5.64 -12.65 11.73
C GLY A 154 -6.61 -13.79 12.03
N LYS A 155 -7.89 -13.49 12.32
CA LYS A 155 -8.97 -14.46 12.60
C LYS A 155 -10.02 -14.49 11.48
N GLY A 156 -9.72 -13.86 10.34
CA GLY A 156 -10.60 -13.81 9.17
C GLY A 156 -11.64 -12.69 9.20
N ASN A 157 -11.62 -11.77 10.16
CA ASN A 157 -12.53 -10.63 10.21
C ASN A 157 -11.95 -9.46 9.42
N HIS A 158 -12.45 -9.22 8.22
CA HIS A 158 -11.98 -8.15 7.33
C HIS A 158 -12.57 -6.76 7.66
N LEU A 159 -13.54 -6.67 8.55
CA LEU A 159 -14.31 -5.46 8.84
C LEU A 159 -14.10 -4.92 10.27
N LYS A 160 -13.13 -5.44 11.00
CA LYS A 160 -12.72 -4.85 12.28
C LYS A 160 -11.75 -3.71 12.07
N ASP A 161 -11.80 -2.73 12.98
CA ASP A 161 -10.80 -1.65 13.04
C ASP A 161 -9.45 -2.27 13.43
N ASN A 162 -8.67 -2.62 12.40
CA ASN A 162 -7.37 -3.27 12.51
C ASN A 162 -6.31 -2.36 11.90
N TYR A 163 -5.93 -1.32 12.64
CA TYR A 163 -4.94 -0.34 12.22
C TYR A 163 -4.07 0.12 13.38
N GLU A 164 -2.86 0.56 13.05
CA GLU A 164 -1.90 1.19 13.95
C GLU A 164 -1.61 2.60 13.46
N VAL A 165 -1.77 3.61 14.32
CA VAL A 165 -1.43 5.01 14.02
C VAL A 165 -0.19 5.38 14.81
N LEU A 166 0.79 5.91 14.11
CA LEU A 166 2.08 6.31 14.65
C LEU A 166 2.34 7.77 14.29
N GLY A 167 2.76 8.56 15.26
CA GLY A 167 3.05 9.98 15.11
C GLY A 167 4.38 10.39 15.73
#